data_e18cd7937f1e3975a33579bde229aba5
#
_entry.id   e18cd7937f1e3975a33579bde229aba5
#
_cell.length_a   1.000
_cell.length_b   1.000
_cell.length_c   1.000
_cell.angle_alpha   90.00
_cell.angle_beta   90.00
_cell.angle_gamma   90.00
#
_symmetry.space_group_name_H-M   'P 1'
#
loop_
_entity.id
_entity.type
_entity.pdbx_description
1 polymer ?
#
loop_
_entity_poly.entity_id
_entity_poly.type
_entity_poly.pdbx_seq_one_letter_code
_entity_poly.pdbx_strand_id
1 'polypeptide(L)'
;SVALSATLAFGVFTALPMSANAVVSTASEVSAEAIPKHELYKSYTYGGYKYRIVGQKSNGRFNAWIESYSGKSASVNVPASVGDCDMVGIDNKCFSFNKTLKTIIVPKGIAEIGSSAFLGCTALTSVSLPSTLTKINFWAFKNCTSLSTLSIPSSVVSIGDNAFDNCLWYTNQSNGIVYAGKVAYKYKGKLADNSSVTIKSGTVSIGDYAFTDQKLTSVTLPSSLVSIGEQAFSYTNLKTVTIPKSVSSMGYNPFAYCSQLSSITVQSGNTNFYVQNDLLIAKNHMYSVTKDITDPDAPSTESRSYTSYAPYGSVVISLPSASTLKTVTIPETVKAIGNYAFAGSKIEKLTLNSGLESILTSAFSGCKNLSSVSFSDSIISICDSSFEECTSLKNLKFGKNLEFISYYAFYNCQNLQSVTIGENVKAICCDSFGNCNALVINGKIGSTAETFAKKYGYKFNSSETTRLKGDVDNNGIINVVDATDIQKYVVNLTDENGNKFIDVNNAEDVYVADVNGDGIINVVDATLIQKYIVRLVESL
;
A
#
# COMPACT_ATOMS: atom_id res chain seq x y z
N SER A 1 -15.75 -17.49 -12.06
CA SER A 1 -14.48 -17.84 -12.71
C SER A 1 -14.14 -16.76 -13.75
N VAL A 2 -13.36 -15.80 -13.37
CA VAL A 2 -12.74 -14.85 -14.31
C VAL A 2 -11.25 -14.86 -14.00
N ALA A 3 -10.49 -15.44 -14.93
CA ALA A 3 -9.04 -15.46 -14.89
C ALA A 3 -8.52 -14.04 -15.21
N LEU A 4 -7.79 -13.43 -14.29
CA LEU A 4 -7.00 -12.22 -14.59
C LEU A 4 -5.73 -12.64 -15.32
N SER A 5 -5.69 -12.41 -16.62
CA SER A 5 -4.46 -12.48 -17.41
C SER A 5 -3.71 -11.15 -17.24
N ALA A 6 -2.61 -11.16 -16.50
CA ALA A 6 -1.64 -10.06 -16.52
C ALA A 6 -0.81 -10.15 -17.80
N THR A 7 -1.13 -9.34 -18.79
CA THR A 7 -0.35 -9.24 -20.03
C THR A 7 0.83 -8.31 -19.78
N LEU A 8 2.01 -8.89 -19.56
CA LEU A 8 3.29 -8.16 -19.62
C LEU A 8 3.64 -7.95 -21.11
N ALA A 9 3.62 -6.70 -21.55
CA ALA A 9 4.08 -6.33 -22.88
C ALA A 9 5.60 -6.47 -22.98
N PHE A 10 6.09 -7.51 -23.66
CA PHE A 10 7.49 -7.64 -24.06
C PHE A 10 7.68 -7.01 -25.44
N GLY A 11 8.48 -5.94 -25.47
CA GLY A 11 9.00 -5.39 -26.73
C GLY A 11 9.92 -6.41 -27.43
N VAL A 12 9.61 -6.71 -28.69
CA VAL A 12 10.40 -7.60 -29.54
C VAL A 12 11.66 -6.86 -30.01
N PHE A 13 12.83 -7.31 -29.60
CA PHE A 13 14.10 -6.95 -30.24
C PHE A 13 14.60 -8.14 -31.05
N THR A 14 14.74 -7.96 -32.35
CA THR A 14 15.36 -8.90 -33.29
C THR A 14 16.88 -8.96 -33.05
N ALA A 15 17.41 -10.12 -32.74
CA ALA A 15 18.86 -10.37 -32.65
C ALA A 15 19.34 -11.14 -33.88
N LEU A 16 20.41 -10.65 -34.49
CA LEU A 16 21.20 -11.31 -35.54
C LEU A 16 22.04 -12.47 -34.95
N PRO A 17 22.37 -13.53 -35.70
CA PRO A 17 23.02 -14.71 -35.17
C PRO A 17 24.53 -14.52 -35.09
N MET A 18 25.13 -14.82 -33.95
CA MET A 18 26.57 -15.13 -33.83
C MET A 18 26.74 -16.57 -33.37
N SER A 19 27.58 -17.30 -34.15
CA SER A 19 27.98 -18.68 -33.89
C SER A 19 28.82 -18.80 -32.61
N ALA A 20 28.48 -19.70 -31.72
CA ALA A 20 29.29 -20.07 -30.58
C ALA A 20 29.59 -21.58 -30.61
N ASN A 21 30.86 -21.93 -30.64
CA ASN A 21 31.37 -23.29 -30.50
C ASN A 21 31.02 -23.82 -29.10
N ALA A 22 30.33 -24.95 -29.06
CA ALA A 22 30.01 -25.65 -27.83
C ALA A 22 31.22 -26.51 -27.38
N VAL A 23 31.73 -26.21 -26.17
CA VAL A 23 32.59 -27.15 -25.45
C VAL A 23 31.66 -28.12 -24.71
N VAL A 24 31.66 -29.37 -25.16
CA VAL A 24 30.94 -30.48 -24.48
C VAL A 24 31.75 -30.87 -23.26
N SER A 25 31.32 -30.58 -22.05
CA SER A 25 31.84 -31.21 -20.82
C SER A 25 30.97 -32.41 -20.49
N THR A 26 31.64 -33.57 -20.38
CA THR A 26 31.06 -34.86 -20.01
C THR A 26 30.38 -34.76 -18.64
N ALA A 27 29.06 -34.94 -18.60
CA ALA A 27 28.29 -35.10 -17.38
C ALA A 27 28.53 -36.52 -16.83
N SER A 28 28.82 -36.62 -15.53
CA SER A 28 28.76 -37.87 -14.78
C SER A 28 27.34 -38.43 -14.78
N GLU A 29 27.22 -39.73 -15.05
CA GLU A 29 25.95 -40.46 -15.06
C GLU A 29 25.18 -40.30 -13.73
N VAL A 30 24.12 -39.51 -13.78
CA VAL A 30 23.03 -39.53 -12.79
C VAL A 30 21.97 -40.46 -13.38
N SER A 31 21.51 -41.46 -12.60
CA SER A 31 20.42 -42.35 -12.97
C SER A 31 19.27 -41.54 -13.58
N ALA A 32 18.82 -41.98 -14.77
CA ALA A 32 17.80 -41.25 -15.53
C ALA A 32 16.47 -41.26 -14.77
N GLU A 33 16.25 -40.24 -13.93
CA GLU A 33 14.90 -39.92 -13.47
C GLU A 33 14.03 -39.62 -14.68
N ALA A 34 12.85 -40.27 -14.78
CA ALA A 34 11.93 -40.02 -15.87
C ALA A 34 11.42 -38.58 -15.80
N ILE A 35 11.55 -37.83 -16.90
CA ILE A 35 11.04 -36.45 -16.98
C ILE A 35 9.52 -36.51 -16.92
N PRO A 36 8.85 -35.86 -15.95
CA PRO A 36 7.40 -35.88 -15.82
C PRO A 36 6.73 -35.12 -16.96
N LYS A 37 5.49 -35.49 -17.29
CA LYS A 37 4.63 -34.66 -18.16
C LYS A 37 4.26 -33.39 -17.41
N HIS A 38 4.61 -32.23 -17.97
CA HIS A 38 4.41 -30.96 -17.30
C HIS A 38 3.01 -30.40 -17.50
N GLU A 39 2.48 -29.71 -16.47
CA GLU A 39 1.20 -29.02 -16.46
C GLU A 39 1.37 -27.62 -15.82
N LEU A 40 0.57 -26.65 -16.29
CA LEU A 40 0.61 -25.29 -15.77
C LEU A 40 0.36 -25.23 -14.25
N TYR A 41 1.14 -24.39 -13.58
CA TYR A 41 1.05 -24.10 -12.14
C TYR A 41 1.34 -25.29 -11.21
N LYS A 42 1.85 -26.40 -11.74
CA LYS A 42 2.30 -27.55 -10.93
C LYS A 42 3.81 -27.51 -10.68
N SER A 43 4.21 -28.10 -9.56
CA SER A 43 5.61 -28.25 -9.17
C SER A 43 6.09 -29.67 -9.41
N TYR A 44 7.36 -29.80 -9.80
CA TYR A 44 8.04 -31.05 -10.11
C TYR A 44 9.42 -31.08 -9.47
N THR A 45 10.02 -32.27 -9.37
CA THR A 45 11.40 -32.46 -8.88
C THR A 45 12.25 -33.14 -9.94
N TYR A 46 13.50 -32.68 -10.06
CA TYR A 46 14.49 -33.32 -10.94
C TYR A 46 15.91 -32.90 -10.50
N GLY A 47 16.81 -33.86 -10.34
CA GLY A 47 18.23 -33.61 -10.03
C GLY A 47 18.46 -32.81 -8.74
N GLY A 48 17.60 -32.94 -7.73
CA GLY A 48 17.65 -32.19 -6.48
C GLY A 48 17.03 -30.80 -6.55
N TYR A 49 16.49 -30.40 -7.69
CA TYR A 49 15.73 -29.16 -7.85
C TYR A 49 14.23 -29.43 -7.78
N LYS A 50 13.51 -28.59 -7.04
CA LYS A 50 12.06 -28.45 -7.17
C LYS A 50 11.78 -27.22 -8.02
N TYR A 51 10.93 -27.35 -9.05
CA TYR A 51 10.57 -26.26 -9.95
C TYR A 51 9.08 -26.24 -10.24
N ARG A 52 8.54 -25.07 -10.49
CA ARG A 52 7.10 -24.81 -10.74
C ARG A 52 6.90 -24.21 -12.11
N ILE A 53 5.93 -24.74 -12.84
CA ILE A 53 5.54 -24.23 -14.15
C ILE A 53 4.77 -22.92 -13.96
N VAL A 54 5.22 -21.85 -14.61
CA VAL A 54 4.63 -20.50 -14.49
C VAL A 54 3.98 -19.99 -15.77
N GLY A 55 4.20 -20.68 -16.89
CA GLY A 55 3.61 -20.29 -18.17
C GLY A 55 3.97 -21.26 -19.28
N GLN A 56 3.29 -21.13 -20.41
CA GLN A 56 3.57 -21.88 -21.63
C GLN A 56 3.85 -20.91 -22.79
N LYS A 57 4.89 -21.22 -23.56
CA LYS A 57 5.26 -20.47 -24.76
C LYS A 57 4.40 -20.86 -25.96
N SER A 58 4.33 -20.03 -26.98
CA SER A 58 3.62 -20.31 -28.24
C SER A 58 4.15 -21.54 -28.98
N ASN A 59 5.39 -21.94 -28.74
CA ASN A 59 6.00 -23.16 -29.32
C ASN A 59 5.75 -24.43 -28.49
N GLY A 60 4.86 -24.39 -27.50
CA GLY A 60 4.48 -25.51 -26.66
C GLY A 60 5.41 -25.77 -25.46
N ARG A 61 6.61 -25.19 -25.41
CA ARG A 61 7.52 -25.32 -24.26
C ARG A 61 6.98 -24.54 -23.06
N PHE A 62 7.33 -24.99 -21.86
CA PHE A 62 6.94 -24.33 -20.61
C PHE A 62 8.05 -23.41 -20.09
N ASN A 63 7.64 -22.37 -19.34
CA ASN A 63 8.52 -21.58 -18.49
C ASN A 63 8.38 -22.08 -17.05
N ALA A 64 9.50 -22.22 -16.36
CA ALA A 64 9.52 -22.67 -14.98
C ALA A 64 10.42 -21.81 -14.09
N TRP A 65 10.05 -21.72 -12.82
CA TRP A 65 10.86 -21.15 -11.75
C TRP A 65 11.38 -22.24 -10.85
N ILE A 66 12.64 -22.13 -10.45
CA ILE A 66 13.27 -23.06 -9.51
C ILE A 66 12.85 -22.66 -8.10
N GLU A 67 12.01 -23.47 -7.46
CA GLU A 67 11.45 -23.20 -6.13
C GLU A 67 12.44 -23.50 -5.00
N SER A 68 13.17 -24.60 -5.08
CA SER A 68 14.13 -24.99 -4.05
C SER A 68 15.19 -25.94 -4.58
N TYR A 69 16.30 -26.02 -3.84
CA TYR A 69 17.40 -26.95 -4.06
C TYR A 69 17.72 -27.73 -2.78
N SER A 70 17.58 -29.05 -2.83
CA SER A 70 17.83 -29.96 -1.71
C SER A 70 19.22 -30.62 -1.74
N GLY A 71 20.00 -30.41 -2.82
CA GLY A 71 21.32 -30.97 -2.96
C GLY A 71 22.34 -30.38 -1.99
N LYS A 72 23.41 -31.16 -1.71
CA LYS A 72 24.49 -30.77 -0.78
C LYS A 72 25.81 -30.43 -1.50
N SER A 73 25.78 -30.29 -2.83
CA SER A 73 26.97 -29.96 -3.60
C SER A 73 27.53 -28.60 -3.26
N ALA A 74 28.84 -28.50 -3.11
CA ALA A 74 29.53 -27.22 -2.93
C ALA A 74 29.62 -26.42 -4.24
N SER A 75 29.48 -27.07 -5.39
CA SER A 75 29.46 -26.45 -6.71
C SER A 75 28.18 -26.85 -7.45
N VAL A 76 27.41 -25.87 -7.89
CA VAL A 76 26.10 -26.07 -8.50
C VAL A 76 26.05 -25.41 -9.87
N ASN A 77 25.69 -26.19 -10.87
CA ASN A 77 25.29 -25.69 -12.19
C ASN A 77 23.76 -25.78 -12.27
N VAL A 78 23.08 -24.65 -12.24
CA VAL A 78 21.63 -24.61 -12.39
C VAL A 78 21.28 -25.07 -13.81
N PRO A 79 20.33 -26.01 -14.00
CA PRO A 79 19.93 -26.42 -15.34
C PRO A 79 19.26 -25.30 -16.10
N ALA A 80 19.58 -25.14 -17.40
CA ALA A 80 18.89 -24.17 -18.26
C ALA A 80 17.45 -24.63 -18.62
N SER A 81 17.27 -25.96 -18.66
CA SER A 81 15.98 -26.60 -18.94
C SER A 81 15.90 -27.98 -18.31
N VAL A 82 14.70 -28.48 -18.10
CA VAL A 82 14.39 -29.87 -17.75
C VAL A 82 13.26 -30.31 -18.68
N GLY A 83 13.61 -31.23 -19.61
CA GLY A 83 12.69 -31.66 -20.65
C GLY A 83 12.21 -30.49 -21.53
N ASP A 84 10.91 -30.32 -21.59
CA ASP A 84 10.24 -29.24 -22.34
C ASP A 84 10.08 -27.92 -21.54
N CYS A 85 10.64 -27.85 -20.32
CA CYS A 85 10.61 -26.67 -19.47
C CYS A 85 11.91 -25.88 -19.54
N ASP A 86 11.82 -24.60 -19.84
CA ASP A 86 12.94 -23.66 -19.77
C ASP A 86 12.93 -22.95 -18.40
N MET A 87 14.05 -22.95 -17.71
CA MET A 87 14.18 -22.25 -16.43
C MET A 87 14.34 -20.75 -16.69
N VAL A 88 13.39 -19.96 -16.19
CA VAL A 88 13.34 -18.50 -16.42
C VAL A 88 13.55 -17.68 -15.16
N GLY A 89 13.50 -18.27 -13.97
CA GLY A 89 13.71 -17.60 -12.69
C GLY A 89 14.17 -18.54 -11.59
N ILE A 90 14.83 -17.96 -10.59
CA ILE A 90 15.12 -18.59 -9.30
C ILE A 90 14.13 -17.98 -8.29
N ASP A 91 13.32 -18.82 -7.66
CA ASP A 91 12.24 -18.37 -6.79
C ASP A 91 12.75 -17.91 -5.40
N ASN A 92 11.86 -17.35 -4.61
CA ASN A 92 12.16 -16.83 -3.29
C ASN A 92 12.74 -17.92 -2.38
N LYS A 93 13.80 -17.59 -1.65
CA LYS A 93 14.47 -18.46 -0.66
C LYS A 93 15.04 -19.77 -1.22
N CYS A 94 15.13 -19.95 -2.55
CA CYS A 94 15.51 -21.23 -3.22
C CYS A 94 16.79 -21.88 -2.64
N PHE A 95 17.83 -21.10 -2.39
CA PHE A 95 19.10 -21.55 -1.80
C PHE A 95 19.35 -20.95 -0.40
N SER A 96 18.36 -20.33 0.22
CA SER A 96 18.57 -19.60 1.47
C SER A 96 19.18 -20.47 2.57
N PHE A 97 20.12 -19.89 3.32
CA PHE A 97 20.86 -20.52 4.42
C PHE A 97 21.65 -21.78 4.03
N ASN A 98 21.94 -22.00 2.74
CA ASN A 98 22.81 -23.08 2.32
C ASN A 98 24.26 -22.78 2.71
N LYS A 99 24.77 -23.51 3.71
CA LYS A 99 26.11 -23.33 4.29
C LYS A 99 27.21 -24.11 3.57
N THR A 100 26.85 -24.94 2.59
CA THR A 100 27.80 -25.80 1.82
C THR A 100 28.08 -25.27 0.43
N LEU A 101 27.16 -24.49 -0.15
CA LEU A 101 27.25 -23.93 -1.50
C LEU A 101 28.40 -22.92 -1.58
N LYS A 102 29.46 -23.24 -2.34
CA LYS A 102 30.63 -22.37 -2.56
C LYS A 102 30.57 -21.65 -3.90
N THR A 103 30.10 -22.33 -4.94
CA THR A 103 30.05 -21.77 -6.30
C THR A 103 28.73 -22.13 -6.97
N ILE A 104 28.17 -21.20 -7.75
CA ILE A 104 26.97 -21.43 -8.54
C ILE A 104 27.07 -20.76 -9.90
N ILE A 105 26.66 -21.49 -10.93
CA ILE A 105 26.49 -20.99 -12.29
C ILE A 105 24.99 -20.89 -12.57
N VAL A 106 24.51 -19.68 -12.80
CA VAL A 106 23.13 -19.39 -13.21
C VAL A 106 23.11 -19.33 -14.74
N PRO A 107 22.29 -20.17 -15.42
CA PRO A 107 22.37 -20.33 -16.88
C PRO A 107 21.72 -19.16 -17.62
N LYS A 108 22.04 -19.04 -18.89
CA LYS A 108 21.28 -18.18 -19.82
C LYS A 108 19.83 -18.65 -19.87
N GLY A 109 18.89 -17.68 -19.87
CA GLY A 109 17.43 -17.93 -19.76
C GLY A 109 16.87 -17.40 -18.46
N ILE A 110 17.60 -17.49 -17.35
CA ILE A 110 17.18 -16.88 -16.08
C ILE A 110 17.18 -15.37 -16.22
N ALA A 111 16.01 -14.76 -15.99
CA ALA A 111 15.79 -13.32 -16.05
C ALA A 111 15.65 -12.68 -14.66
N GLU A 112 15.31 -13.46 -13.64
CA GLU A 112 15.05 -12.95 -12.30
C GLU A 112 15.61 -13.87 -11.20
N ILE A 113 16.19 -13.25 -10.15
CA ILE A 113 16.55 -13.89 -8.90
C ILE A 113 15.59 -13.39 -7.82
N GLY A 114 14.87 -14.32 -7.21
CA GLY A 114 13.83 -14.08 -6.22
C GLY A 114 14.34 -13.54 -4.90
N SER A 115 13.41 -13.09 -4.08
CA SER A 115 13.69 -12.51 -2.77
C SER A 115 14.36 -13.53 -1.84
N SER A 116 15.43 -13.12 -1.16
CA SER A 116 16.18 -14.00 -0.25
C SER A 116 16.72 -15.28 -0.90
N ALA A 117 16.83 -15.36 -2.23
CA ALA A 117 17.18 -16.59 -2.94
C ALA A 117 18.49 -17.21 -2.43
N PHE A 118 19.50 -16.39 -2.09
CA PHE A 118 20.78 -16.80 -1.51
C PHE A 118 21.02 -16.19 -0.12
N LEU A 119 19.96 -15.78 0.59
CA LEU A 119 20.08 -15.20 1.93
C LEU A 119 20.90 -16.10 2.84
N GLY A 120 21.95 -15.56 3.44
CA GLY A 120 22.77 -16.28 4.42
C GLY A 120 23.56 -17.46 3.88
N CYS A 121 23.85 -17.51 2.57
CA CYS A 121 24.78 -18.47 1.97
C CYS A 121 26.22 -18.07 2.32
N THR A 122 26.62 -18.29 3.59
CA THR A 122 27.90 -17.78 4.13
C THR A 122 29.14 -18.42 3.51
N ALA A 123 29.05 -19.61 2.92
CA ALA A 123 30.16 -20.27 2.22
C ALA A 123 30.27 -19.86 0.73
N LEU A 124 29.29 -19.14 0.18
CA LEU A 124 29.24 -18.77 -1.22
C LEU A 124 30.35 -17.77 -1.56
N THR A 125 31.29 -18.15 -2.43
CA THR A 125 32.45 -17.35 -2.83
C THR A 125 32.33 -16.78 -4.24
N SER A 126 31.61 -17.48 -5.14
CA SER A 126 31.47 -17.11 -6.54
C SER A 126 30.08 -17.41 -7.10
N VAL A 127 29.54 -16.44 -7.85
CA VAL A 127 28.30 -16.56 -8.61
C VAL A 127 28.53 -16.08 -10.03
N SER A 128 28.24 -16.94 -11.01
CA SER A 128 28.21 -16.55 -12.42
C SER A 128 26.77 -16.18 -12.80
N LEU A 129 26.54 -14.93 -13.19
CA LEU A 129 25.24 -14.39 -13.59
C LEU A 129 25.14 -14.26 -15.11
N PRO A 130 24.01 -14.65 -15.75
CA PRO A 130 23.85 -14.59 -17.19
C PRO A 130 23.51 -13.18 -17.68
N SER A 131 23.81 -12.89 -18.94
CA SER A 131 23.42 -11.64 -19.61
C SER A 131 21.91 -11.48 -19.84
N THR A 132 21.11 -12.51 -19.55
CA THR A 132 19.63 -12.46 -19.57
C THR A 132 19.04 -11.96 -18.26
N LEU A 133 19.82 -11.88 -17.19
CA LEU A 133 19.36 -11.43 -15.89
C LEU A 133 19.00 -9.94 -15.93
N THR A 134 17.77 -9.61 -15.55
CA THR A 134 17.25 -8.23 -15.53
C THR A 134 16.92 -7.74 -14.14
N LYS A 135 16.63 -8.67 -13.21
CA LYS A 135 16.14 -8.33 -11.87
C LYS A 135 16.75 -9.19 -10.77
N ILE A 136 17.15 -8.54 -9.68
CA ILE A 136 17.60 -9.15 -8.43
C ILE A 136 16.70 -8.58 -7.32
N ASN A 137 15.94 -9.45 -6.63
CA ASN A 137 14.97 -8.99 -5.63
C ASN A 137 15.59 -8.71 -4.25
N PHE A 138 14.76 -8.25 -3.31
CA PHE A 138 15.21 -7.85 -1.98
C PHE A 138 15.87 -9.01 -1.23
N TRP A 139 16.96 -8.70 -0.50
CA TRP A 139 17.75 -9.65 0.30
C TRP A 139 18.37 -10.81 -0.48
N ALA A 140 18.38 -10.77 -1.82
CA ALA A 140 18.77 -11.91 -2.66
C ALA A 140 20.13 -12.51 -2.27
N PHE A 141 21.14 -11.68 -1.96
CA PHE A 141 22.48 -12.08 -1.52
C PHE A 141 22.84 -11.53 -0.13
N LYS A 142 21.85 -11.15 0.67
CA LYS A 142 22.09 -10.64 2.03
C LYS A 142 22.81 -11.70 2.87
N ASN A 143 23.81 -11.26 3.64
CA ASN A 143 24.64 -12.12 4.50
C ASN A 143 25.46 -13.21 3.73
N CYS A 144 25.77 -13.00 2.44
CA CYS A 144 26.76 -13.82 1.72
C CYS A 144 28.18 -13.36 2.06
N THR A 145 28.62 -13.67 3.28
CA THR A 145 29.83 -13.06 3.89
C THR A 145 31.15 -13.51 3.25
N SER A 146 31.14 -14.53 2.40
CA SER A 146 32.34 -14.97 1.62
C SER A 146 32.30 -14.52 0.16
N LEU A 147 31.20 -13.96 -0.35
CA LEU A 147 31.06 -13.55 -1.75
C LEU A 147 31.80 -12.23 -2.00
N SER A 148 33.08 -12.30 -2.29
CA SER A 148 33.96 -11.12 -2.48
C SER A 148 33.93 -10.57 -3.91
N THR A 149 33.72 -11.41 -4.90
CA THR A 149 33.71 -11.03 -6.31
C THR A 149 32.37 -11.39 -6.93
N LEU A 150 31.69 -10.40 -7.51
CA LEU A 150 30.42 -10.57 -8.19
C LEU A 150 30.37 -9.63 -9.40
N SER A 151 30.31 -10.19 -10.60
CA SER A 151 30.07 -9.41 -11.81
C SER A 151 28.57 -9.34 -12.09
N ILE A 152 28.00 -8.16 -11.93
CA ILE A 152 26.58 -7.93 -12.20
C ILE A 152 26.43 -7.47 -13.65
N PRO A 153 25.68 -8.22 -14.49
CA PRO A 153 25.53 -7.88 -15.91
C PRO A 153 24.87 -6.52 -16.14
N SER A 154 25.24 -5.85 -17.22
CA SER A 154 24.62 -4.56 -17.62
C SER A 154 23.14 -4.69 -18.05
N SER A 155 22.64 -5.91 -18.20
CA SER A 155 21.22 -6.21 -18.39
C SER A 155 20.37 -6.00 -17.13
N VAL A 156 21.00 -6.03 -15.94
CA VAL A 156 20.28 -5.79 -14.67
C VAL A 156 19.86 -4.33 -14.58
N VAL A 157 18.56 -4.14 -14.51
CA VAL A 157 17.89 -2.82 -14.46
C VAL A 157 17.05 -2.61 -13.20
N SER A 158 16.91 -3.64 -12.34
CA SER A 158 16.19 -3.56 -11.08
C SER A 158 16.90 -4.38 -10.00
N ILE A 159 17.11 -3.77 -8.84
CA ILE A 159 17.69 -4.43 -7.66
C ILE A 159 16.88 -3.99 -6.45
N GLY A 160 16.34 -4.97 -5.72
CA GLY A 160 15.54 -4.76 -4.52
C GLY A 160 16.38 -4.32 -3.32
N ASP A 161 15.70 -3.78 -2.32
CA ASP A 161 16.34 -3.28 -1.11
C ASP A 161 17.16 -4.36 -0.40
N ASN A 162 18.29 -3.93 0.14
CA ASN A 162 19.21 -4.74 0.93
C ASN A 162 19.65 -6.05 0.23
N ALA A 163 19.57 -6.12 -1.13
CA ALA A 163 19.95 -7.31 -1.89
C ALA A 163 21.36 -7.83 -1.58
N PHE A 164 22.29 -6.92 -1.24
CA PHE A 164 23.71 -7.24 -0.96
C PHE A 164 24.14 -6.83 0.45
N ASP A 165 23.23 -6.61 1.38
CA ASP A 165 23.58 -6.24 2.76
C ASP A 165 24.43 -7.33 3.42
N ASN A 166 25.54 -6.93 4.08
CA ASN A 166 26.55 -7.83 4.65
C ASN A 166 27.12 -8.85 3.65
N CYS A 167 26.98 -8.59 2.34
CA CYS A 167 27.69 -9.33 1.32
C CYS A 167 29.10 -8.75 1.17
N LEU A 168 30.13 -9.61 1.14
CA LEU A 168 31.52 -9.16 1.08
C LEU A 168 31.81 -8.34 -0.18
N TRP A 169 31.15 -8.62 -1.30
CA TRP A 169 31.22 -7.80 -2.51
C TRP A 169 30.81 -6.35 -2.24
N TYR A 170 29.69 -6.13 -1.52
CA TYR A 170 29.21 -4.79 -1.20
C TYR A 170 30.10 -4.11 -0.14
N THR A 171 30.54 -4.85 0.87
CA THR A 171 31.40 -4.26 1.92
C THR A 171 32.77 -3.85 1.38
N ASN A 172 33.25 -4.46 0.30
CA ASN A 172 34.49 -4.11 -0.39
C ASN A 172 34.35 -2.91 -1.35
N GLN A 173 33.13 -2.41 -1.63
CA GLN A 173 32.99 -1.23 -2.48
C GLN A 173 33.53 0.01 -1.77
N SER A 174 34.07 0.96 -2.53
CA SER A 174 34.46 2.27 -2.05
C SER A 174 33.23 3.09 -1.59
N ASN A 175 33.44 4.08 -0.71
CA ASN A 175 32.42 5.06 -0.38
C ASN A 175 31.98 5.81 -1.66
N GLY A 176 30.69 6.12 -1.74
CA GLY A 176 30.07 6.74 -2.90
C GLY A 176 28.88 5.93 -3.42
N ILE A 177 28.45 6.22 -4.64
CA ILE A 177 27.36 5.47 -5.28
C ILE A 177 27.90 4.12 -5.72
N VAL A 178 27.34 3.04 -5.16
CA VAL A 178 27.59 1.69 -5.62
C VAL A 178 26.69 1.40 -6.82
N TYR A 179 27.30 1.20 -7.97
CA TYR A 179 26.58 0.83 -9.18
C TYR A 179 26.61 -0.69 -9.37
N ALA A 180 25.46 -1.26 -9.69
CA ALA A 180 25.30 -2.69 -9.98
C ALA A 180 24.50 -2.85 -11.29
N GLY A 181 25.15 -3.29 -12.35
CA GLY A 181 24.57 -3.24 -13.70
C GLY A 181 24.29 -1.80 -14.12
N LYS A 182 23.02 -1.52 -14.50
CA LYS A 182 22.54 -0.16 -14.80
C LYS A 182 21.79 0.48 -13.65
N VAL A 183 21.96 0.00 -12.44
CA VAL A 183 21.28 0.49 -11.24
C VAL A 183 22.25 1.28 -10.37
N ALA A 184 21.90 2.49 -9.95
CA ALA A 184 22.49 3.19 -8.82
C ALA A 184 21.89 2.57 -7.55
N TYR A 185 22.55 1.51 -7.05
CA TYR A 185 21.99 0.62 -6.05
C TYR A 185 21.86 1.29 -4.68
N LYS A 186 22.98 1.81 -4.15
CA LYS A 186 22.99 2.42 -2.82
C LYS A 186 24.18 3.38 -2.67
N TYR A 187 24.01 4.44 -1.92
CA TYR A 187 25.13 5.28 -1.50
C TYR A 187 25.80 4.66 -0.28
N LYS A 188 27.09 4.32 -0.38
CA LYS A 188 27.89 3.77 0.71
C LYS A 188 28.65 4.90 1.42
N GLY A 189 28.63 4.88 2.74
CA GLY A 189 29.23 5.93 3.56
C GLY A 189 28.27 7.07 3.88
N LYS A 190 28.80 8.22 4.23
CA LYS A 190 28.02 9.43 4.56
C LYS A 190 28.45 10.57 3.68
N LEU A 191 27.49 11.31 3.13
CA LEU A 191 27.71 12.57 2.45
C LEU A 191 27.99 13.69 3.47
N ALA A 192 28.92 14.58 3.12
CA ALA A 192 29.10 15.82 3.86
C ALA A 192 27.87 16.73 3.74
N ASP A 193 27.73 17.67 4.66
CA ASP A 193 26.66 18.66 4.60
C ASP A 193 26.68 19.43 3.26
N ASN A 194 25.52 19.73 2.71
CA ASN A 194 25.34 20.46 1.46
C ASN A 194 25.93 19.77 0.21
N SER A 195 26.06 18.47 0.22
CA SER A 195 26.58 17.72 -0.94
C SER A 195 25.62 17.74 -2.13
N SER A 196 26.21 17.71 -3.31
CA SER A 196 25.53 17.49 -4.60
C SER A 196 25.98 16.16 -5.19
N VAL A 197 25.06 15.43 -5.83
CA VAL A 197 25.34 14.15 -6.47
C VAL A 197 24.88 14.17 -7.92
N THR A 198 25.72 13.69 -8.83
CA THR A 198 25.36 13.44 -10.22
C THR A 198 25.29 11.93 -10.45
N ILE A 199 24.10 11.44 -10.80
CA ILE A 199 23.91 10.05 -11.22
C ILE A 199 24.51 9.88 -12.61
N LYS A 200 25.38 8.87 -12.77
CA LYS A 200 26.13 8.64 -14.00
C LYS A 200 25.19 8.37 -15.18
N SER A 201 25.56 8.89 -16.37
CA SER A 201 24.85 8.62 -17.63
C SER A 201 24.79 7.11 -17.93
N GLY A 202 23.69 6.65 -18.54
CA GLY A 202 23.43 5.22 -18.78
C GLY A 202 22.81 4.48 -17.58
N THR A 203 22.66 5.12 -16.41
CA THR A 203 21.87 4.58 -15.32
C THR A 203 20.39 4.55 -15.71
N VAL A 204 19.75 3.40 -15.51
CA VAL A 204 18.35 3.14 -15.86
C VAL A 204 17.46 3.16 -14.63
N SER A 205 18.00 2.76 -13.47
CA SER A 205 17.23 2.70 -12.22
C SER A 205 18.04 3.25 -11.04
N ILE A 206 17.34 3.84 -10.08
CA ILE A 206 17.83 4.13 -8.73
C ILE A 206 17.16 3.12 -7.81
N GLY A 207 17.96 2.45 -6.96
CA GLY A 207 17.47 1.43 -6.04
C GLY A 207 16.59 1.98 -4.92
N ASP A 208 15.86 1.09 -4.27
CA ASP A 208 15.08 1.42 -3.09
C ASP A 208 16.00 1.91 -1.97
N TYR A 209 15.61 2.97 -1.28
CA TYR A 209 16.37 3.60 -0.18
C TYR A 209 17.81 4.00 -0.55
N ALA A 210 18.11 4.20 -1.84
CA ALA A 210 19.50 4.35 -2.34
C ALA A 210 20.28 5.50 -1.70
N PHE A 211 19.63 6.60 -1.38
CA PHE A 211 20.21 7.80 -0.76
C PHE A 211 19.53 8.19 0.56
N THR A 212 18.76 7.30 1.15
CA THR A 212 18.04 7.58 2.39
C THR A 212 18.99 8.06 3.48
N ASP A 213 18.56 9.09 4.22
CA ASP A 213 19.31 9.68 5.35
C ASP A 213 20.69 10.25 4.96
N GLN A 214 20.88 10.61 3.69
CA GLN A 214 22.08 11.31 3.24
C GLN A 214 21.87 12.84 3.28
N LYS A 215 22.93 13.58 3.61
CA LYS A 215 22.92 15.06 3.64
C LYS A 215 23.01 15.68 2.24
N LEU A 216 22.22 15.15 1.32
CA LEU A 216 22.17 15.52 -0.09
C LEU A 216 21.25 16.70 -0.30
N THR A 217 21.76 17.80 -0.86
CA THR A 217 20.96 19.01 -1.16
C THR A 217 20.56 19.15 -2.62
N SER A 218 21.25 18.46 -3.52
CA SER A 218 20.99 18.50 -4.95
C SER A 218 21.32 17.17 -5.62
N VAL A 219 20.49 16.74 -6.57
CA VAL A 219 20.74 15.55 -7.39
C VAL A 219 20.49 15.86 -8.86
N THR A 220 21.44 15.43 -9.71
CA THR A 220 21.25 15.46 -11.18
C THR A 220 20.90 14.07 -11.65
N LEU A 221 19.70 13.92 -12.22
CA LEU A 221 19.18 12.67 -12.75
C LEU A 221 19.45 12.57 -14.25
N PRO A 222 19.97 11.43 -14.77
CA PRO A 222 20.30 11.29 -16.19
C PRO A 222 19.05 11.09 -17.05
N SER A 223 19.12 11.49 -18.32
CA SER A 223 18.03 11.29 -19.29
C SER A 223 17.76 9.82 -19.66
N SER A 224 18.64 8.90 -19.25
CA SER A 224 18.45 7.44 -19.39
C SER A 224 17.62 6.82 -18.26
N LEU A 225 17.28 7.58 -17.21
CA LEU A 225 16.60 7.07 -16.02
C LEU A 225 15.16 6.70 -16.35
N VAL A 226 14.77 5.48 -16.04
CA VAL A 226 13.43 4.90 -16.26
C VAL A 226 12.67 4.71 -14.95
N SER A 227 13.37 4.35 -13.86
CA SER A 227 12.71 4.13 -12.59
C SER A 227 13.45 4.74 -11.40
N ILE A 228 12.70 5.18 -10.40
CA ILE A 228 13.18 5.66 -9.10
C ILE A 228 12.56 4.76 -8.05
N GLY A 229 13.39 4.13 -7.22
CA GLY A 229 12.96 3.18 -6.20
C GLY A 229 12.18 3.81 -5.05
N GLU A 230 11.61 2.94 -4.22
CA GLU A 230 10.89 3.32 -3.01
C GLU A 230 11.80 4.13 -2.09
N GLN A 231 11.29 5.27 -1.61
CA GLN A 231 11.99 6.13 -0.65
C GLN A 231 13.47 6.41 -0.98
N ALA A 232 13.81 6.42 -2.29
CA ALA A 232 15.18 6.48 -2.77
C ALA A 232 15.98 7.68 -2.23
N PHE A 233 15.32 8.78 -1.93
CA PHE A 233 15.89 10.02 -1.39
C PHE A 233 15.25 10.46 -0.07
N SER A 234 14.53 9.59 0.62
CA SER A 234 13.85 9.94 1.87
C SER A 234 14.83 10.46 2.93
N TYR A 235 14.37 11.37 3.79
CA TYR A 235 15.16 12.01 4.84
C TYR A 235 16.42 12.72 4.34
N THR A 236 16.45 13.15 3.07
CA THR A 236 17.55 13.99 2.54
C THR A 236 17.24 15.48 2.70
N ASN A 237 18.28 16.32 2.47
CA ASN A 237 18.16 17.77 2.47
C ASN A 237 17.92 18.34 1.05
N LEU A 238 17.38 17.54 0.12
CA LEU A 238 17.06 18.00 -1.24
C LEU A 238 16.18 19.24 -1.19
N LYS A 239 16.54 20.25 -2.00
CA LYS A 239 15.78 21.51 -2.11
C LYS A 239 14.81 21.49 -3.29
N THR A 240 15.26 20.95 -4.40
CA THR A 240 14.47 20.81 -5.63
C THR A 240 14.87 19.52 -6.33
N VAL A 241 13.96 18.97 -7.14
CA VAL A 241 14.27 17.86 -8.03
C VAL A 241 13.52 18.00 -9.35
N THR A 242 14.20 17.65 -10.45
CA THR A 242 13.60 17.59 -11.79
C THR A 242 13.53 16.15 -12.25
N ILE A 243 12.31 15.65 -12.48
CA ILE A 243 12.06 14.29 -12.96
C ILE A 243 12.24 14.26 -14.48
N PRO A 244 13.16 13.44 -15.03
CA PRO A 244 13.36 13.30 -16.47
C PRO A 244 12.11 12.81 -17.19
N LYS A 245 12.00 13.17 -18.48
CA LYS A 245 10.88 12.71 -19.34
C LYS A 245 10.86 11.18 -19.53
N SER A 246 12.01 10.51 -19.37
CA SER A 246 12.19 9.06 -19.51
C SER A 246 11.67 8.25 -18.32
N VAL A 247 11.46 8.89 -17.16
CA VAL A 247 10.97 8.19 -15.96
C VAL A 247 9.53 7.74 -16.17
N SER A 248 9.31 6.43 -16.08
CA SER A 248 8.01 5.80 -16.27
C SER A 248 7.51 5.07 -15.02
N SER A 249 8.36 4.87 -14.01
CA SER A 249 8.01 4.20 -12.77
C SER A 249 8.63 4.87 -11.56
N MET A 250 7.89 4.94 -10.47
CA MET A 250 8.37 5.34 -9.15
C MET A 250 7.82 4.36 -8.10
N GLY A 251 8.66 4.04 -7.12
CA GLY A 251 8.22 3.36 -5.89
C GLY A 251 7.45 4.31 -4.96
N TYR A 252 7.19 3.85 -3.73
CA TYR A 252 6.52 4.66 -2.72
C TYR A 252 7.33 5.92 -2.45
N ASN A 253 6.64 7.05 -2.42
CA ASN A 253 7.21 8.40 -2.36
C ASN A 253 8.75 8.48 -2.24
N PRO A 254 9.49 8.62 -3.35
CA PRO A 254 10.96 8.65 -3.31
C PRO A 254 11.53 9.79 -2.46
N PHE A 255 10.74 10.80 -2.17
CA PHE A 255 11.12 12.06 -1.52
C PHE A 255 10.48 12.25 -0.14
N ALA A 256 9.98 11.18 0.47
CA ALA A 256 9.34 11.25 1.79
C ALA A 256 10.26 11.90 2.83
N TYR A 257 9.70 12.75 3.68
CA TYR A 257 10.43 13.42 4.77
C TYR A 257 11.64 14.28 4.34
N CYS A 258 11.71 14.71 3.07
CA CYS A 258 12.71 15.67 2.61
C CYS A 258 12.35 17.09 3.10
N SER A 259 12.67 17.42 4.34
CA SER A 259 12.19 18.61 5.04
C SER A 259 12.54 19.96 4.38
N GLN A 260 13.49 19.97 3.44
CA GLN A 260 13.89 21.17 2.67
C GLN A 260 13.36 21.17 1.23
N LEU A 261 12.70 20.10 0.79
CA LEU A 261 12.20 19.99 -0.59
C LEU A 261 11.01 20.93 -0.80
N SER A 262 11.24 21.98 -1.56
CA SER A 262 10.26 23.03 -1.84
C SER A 262 9.54 22.84 -3.19
N SER A 263 10.15 22.16 -4.14
CA SER A 263 9.51 21.89 -5.44
C SER A 263 10.00 20.62 -6.13
N ILE A 264 9.07 19.97 -6.81
CA ILE A 264 9.33 18.89 -7.76
C ILE A 264 8.85 19.36 -9.13
N THR A 265 9.69 19.19 -10.14
CA THR A 265 9.30 19.49 -11.54
C THR A 265 9.38 18.22 -12.37
N VAL A 266 8.58 18.14 -13.42
CA VAL A 266 8.59 17.05 -14.39
C VAL A 266 8.90 17.61 -15.77
N GLN A 267 9.92 17.06 -16.45
CA GLN A 267 10.30 17.51 -17.79
C GLN A 267 9.15 17.33 -18.78
N SER A 268 9.00 18.30 -19.67
CA SER A 268 8.01 18.26 -20.76
C SER A 268 8.16 16.98 -21.58
N GLY A 269 7.03 16.36 -21.95
CA GLY A 269 6.98 15.10 -22.67
C GLY A 269 7.00 13.85 -21.79
N ASN A 270 7.02 13.96 -20.46
CA ASN A 270 6.78 12.79 -19.60
C ASN A 270 5.30 12.36 -19.73
N THR A 271 5.07 11.09 -20.07
CA THR A 271 3.73 10.54 -20.30
C THR A 271 3.11 9.92 -19.04
N ASN A 272 3.91 9.67 -18.01
CA ASN A 272 3.49 8.92 -16.82
C ASN A 272 3.27 9.81 -15.60
N PHE A 273 3.99 10.93 -15.49
CA PHE A 273 3.95 11.83 -14.34
C PHE A 273 3.69 13.27 -14.76
N TYR A 274 3.09 14.04 -13.88
CA TYR A 274 2.92 15.49 -14.00
C TYR A 274 2.84 16.13 -12.62
N VAL A 275 2.97 17.45 -12.57
CA VAL A 275 2.78 18.22 -11.33
C VAL A 275 1.55 19.11 -11.49
N GLN A 276 0.68 19.09 -10.50
CA GLN A 276 -0.48 19.96 -10.40
C GLN A 276 -0.65 20.43 -8.94
N ASN A 277 -0.70 21.73 -8.70
CA ASN A 277 -0.82 22.32 -7.37
C ASN A 277 0.26 21.79 -6.40
N ASP A 278 1.52 21.78 -6.81
CA ASP A 278 2.68 21.20 -6.13
C ASP A 278 2.62 19.66 -5.94
N LEU A 279 1.53 19.00 -6.30
CA LEU A 279 1.42 17.54 -6.19
C LEU A 279 2.09 16.87 -7.38
N LEU A 280 3.05 15.99 -7.11
CA LEU A 280 3.54 15.03 -8.10
C LEU A 280 2.52 13.91 -8.24
N ILE A 281 1.97 13.73 -9.43
CA ILE A 281 0.90 12.77 -9.71
C ILE A 281 1.34 11.79 -10.79
N ALA A 282 1.15 10.50 -10.53
CA ALA A 282 1.23 9.44 -11.53
C ALA A 282 -0.13 9.29 -12.23
N LYS A 283 -0.14 9.21 -13.57
CA LYS A 283 -1.38 9.17 -14.37
C LYS A 283 -2.09 7.81 -14.35
N ASN A 284 -1.33 6.73 -14.33
CA ASN A 284 -1.85 5.36 -14.39
C ASN A 284 -0.99 4.47 -13.50
N HIS A 285 -1.19 4.58 -12.21
CA HIS A 285 -0.44 3.87 -11.19
C HIS A 285 -1.36 2.86 -10.49
N MET A 286 -0.83 1.70 -10.16
CA MET A 286 -1.55 0.72 -9.37
C MET A 286 -1.63 1.18 -7.92
N TYR A 287 -2.82 1.13 -7.33
CA TYR A 287 -3.04 1.39 -5.91
C TYR A 287 -3.89 0.27 -5.31
N SER A 288 -3.89 0.14 -4.00
CA SER A 288 -4.71 -0.88 -3.32
C SER A 288 -5.94 -0.25 -2.68
N VAL A 289 -7.05 -0.99 -2.73
CA VAL A 289 -8.27 -0.70 -1.96
C VAL A 289 -8.54 -1.93 -1.09
N THR A 290 -8.60 -1.74 0.21
CA THR A 290 -8.90 -2.83 1.16
C THR A 290 -10.30 -3.37 0.90
N LYS A 291 -10.42 -4.68 0.78
CA LYS A 291 -11.67 -5.40 0.53
C LYS A 291 -12.18 -6.12 1.77
N ASP A 292 -11.26 -6.55 2.62
CA ASP A 292 -11.58 -7.24 3.86
C ASP A 292 -10.37 -7.20 4.81
N ILE A 293 -10.61 -7.25 6.11
CA ILE A 293 -9.61 -7.38 7.15
C ILE A 293 -9.94 -8.64 7.95
N THR A 294 -9.11 -9.66 7.81
CA THR A 294 -9.43 -11.01 8.32
C THR A 294 -9.39 -11.08 9.84
N ASP A 295 -8.49 -10.35 10.48
CA ASP A 295 -8.39 -10.27 11.94
C ASP A 295 -8.03 -8.84 12.37
N PRO A 296 -9.05 -7.98 12.58
CA PRO A 296 -8.82 -6.60 13.00
C PRO A 296 -8.25 -6.48 14.42
N ASP A 297 -8.28 -7.56 15.20
CA ASP A 297 -7.81 -7.62 16.57
C ASP A 297 -6.41 -8.23 16.72
N ALA A 298 -5.83 -8.75 15.64
CA ALA A 298 -4.48 -9.28 15.67
C ALA A 298 -3.48 -8.20 16.14
N PRO A 299 -2.59 -8.52 17.10
CA PRO A 299 -1.58 -7.57 17.54
C PRO A 299 -0.67 -7.17 16.38
N SER A 300 -0.17 -5.95 16.42
CA SER A 300 0.68 -5.37 15.38
C SER A 300 1.97 -6.16 15.09
N THR A 301 2.35 -7.06 15.99
CA THR A 301 3.51 -7.95 15.88
C THR A 301 3.23 -9.23 15.09
N GLU A 302 1.96 -9.55 14.82
CA GLU A 302 1.56 -10.72 14.04
C GLU A 302 1.38 -10.40 12.57
N SER A 303 1.34 -11.45 11.73
CA SER A 303 1.12 -11.28 10.28
C SER A 303 -0.30 -10.76 10.05
N ARG A 304 -0.39 -9.51 9.62
CA ARG A 304 -1.64 -8.86 9.28
C ARG A 304 -2.20 -9.47 8.01
N SER A 305 -3.46 -9.85 8.02
CA SER A 305 -4.11 -10.47 6.87
C SER A 305 -5.31 -9.63 6.43
N TYR A 306 -5.18 -9.02 5.27
CA TYR A 306 -6.29 -8.35 4.59
C TYR A 306 -6.27 -8.67 3.09
N THR A 307 -7.42 -8.72 2.49
CA THR A 307 -7.56 -8.83 1.05
C THR A 307 -7.76 -7.45 0.44
N SER A 308 -7.17 -7.23 -0.71
CA SER A 308 -7.33 -5.99 -1.47
C SER A 308 -7.45 -6.29 -2.96
N TYR A 309 -8.06 -5.38 -3.69
CA TYR A 309 -7.93 -5.34 -5.15
C TYR A 309 -7.05 -4.15 -5.54
N ALA A 310 -6.39 -4.26 -6.69
CA ALA A 310 -5.39 -3.30 -7.11
C ALA A 310 -5.78 -2.66 -8.46
N PRO A 311 -6.66 -1.64 -8.46
CA PRO A 311 -7.01 -0.91 -9.66
C PRO A 311 -5.87 0.02 -10.11
N TYR A 312 -5.99 0.52 -11.34
CA TYR A 312 -5.13 1.55 -11.88
C TYR A 312 -5.86 2.90 -11.94
N GLY A 313 -5.16 3.97 -11.64
CA GLY A 313 -5.70 5.32 -11.69
C GLY A 313 -4.65 6.39 -11.47
N SER A 314 -5.07 7.63 -11.40
CA SER A 314 -4.17 8.73 -11.01
C SER A 314 -3.95 8.70 -9.51
N VAL A 315 -2.66 8.68 -9.11
CA VAL A 315 -2.24 8.57 -7.71
C VAL A 315 -1.31 9.74 -7.37
N VAL A 316 -1.55 10.42 -6.24
CA VAL A 316 -0.59 11.39 -5.69
C VAL A 316 0.61 10.62 -5.16
N ILE A 317 1.78 10.88 -5.71
CA ILE A 317 3.04 10.25 -5.29
C ILE A 317 3.73 11.08 -4.19
N SER A 318 3.73 12.41 -4.31
CA SER A 318 4.43 13.26 -3.35
C SER A 318 3.91 14.70 -3.37
N LEU A 319 3.79 15.29 -2.17
CA LEU A 319 3.84 16.74 -1.96
C LEU A 319 5.22 17.07 -1.39
N PRO A 320 5.97 18.06 -1.93
CA PRO A 320 7.20 18.53 -1.32
C PRO A 320 6.99 18.95 0.15
N SER A 321 7.77 18.37 1.07
CA SER A 321 7.56 18.59 2.52
C SER A 321 7.81 20.04 2.97
N ALA A 322 8.58 20.82 2.19
CA ALA A 322 8.78 22.26 2.38
C ALA A 322 7.85 23.14 1.54
N SER A 323 6.85 22.55 0.85
CA SER A 323 5.81 23.35 0.19
C SER A 323 5.20 24.34 1.18
N THR A 324 4.93 25.55 0.71
CA THR A 324 4.32 26.62 1.50
C THR A 324 2.79 26.51 1.56
N LEU A 325 2.23 25.52 0.87
CA LEU A 325 0.79 25.28 0.85
C LEU A 325 0.29 24.93 2.26
N LYS A 326 -0.69 25.71 2.73
CA LYS A 326 -1.41 25.47 3.98
C LYS A 326 -2.67 24.67 3.77
N THR A 327 -3.30 24.88 2.61
CA THR A 327 -4.53 24.19 2.21
C THR A 327 -4.27 23.44 0.91
N VAL A 328 -4.67 22.18 0.88
CA VAL A 328 -4.57 21.32 -0.30
C VAL A 328 -5.96 20.79 -0.64
N THR A 329 -6.31 20.91 -1.92
CA THR A 329 -7.48 20.25 -2.51
C THR A 329 -6.96 19.21 -3.50
N ILE A 330 -7.37 17.96 -3.31
CA ILE A 330 -6.98 16.86 -4.20
C ILE A 330 -7.73 16.99 -5.53
N PRO A 331 -7.02 16.97 -6.68
CA PRO A 331 -7.67 17.08 -7.99
C PRO A 331 -8.70 15.97 -8.26
N GLU A 332 -9.79 16.29 -8.95
CA GLU A 332 -10.90 15.37 -9.24
C GLU A 332 -10.50 14.10 -10.01
N THR A 333 -9.41 14.16 -10.76
CA THR A 333 -8.89 13.00 -11.50
C THR A 333 -8.19 11.97 -10.62
N VAL A 334 -7.81 12.33 -9.39
CA VAL A 334 -7.05 11.47 -8.47
C VAL A 334 -7.94 10.42 -7.83
N LYS A 335 -7.49 9.17 -7.86
CA LYS A 335 -8.18 8.01 -7.30
C LYS A 335 -7.61 7.53 -5.96
N ALA A 336 -6.32 7.79 -5.73
CA ALA A 336 -5.69 7.44 -4.46
C ALA A 336 -4.61 8.44 -4.04
N ILE A 337 -4.37 8.52 -2.73
CA ILE A 337 -3.20 9.19 -2.17
C ILE A 337 -2.19 8.12 -1.83
N GLY A 338 -1.02 8.17 -2.47
CA GLY A 338 0.01 7.15 -2.40
C GLY A 338 0.69 7.04 -1.04
N ASN A 339 1.43 5.97 -0.86
CA ASN A 339 2.19 5.74 0.38
C ASN A 339 3.17 6.89 0.64
N TYR A 340 3.16 7.42 1.86
CA TYR A 340 4.01 8.55 2.31
C TYR A 340 3.82 9.84 1.50
N ALA A 341 2.77 10.01 0.69
CA ALA A 341 2.66 11.10 -0.27
C ALA A 341 2.77 12.50 0.34
N PHE A 342 2.28 12.70 1.54
CA PHE A 342 2.33 13.96 2.30
C PHE A 342 3.19 13.86 3.57
N ALA A 343 3.91 12.75 3.76
CA ALA A 343 4.62 12.48 5.01
C ALA A 343 5.51 13.65 5.46
N GLY A 344 5.31 14.12 6.69
CA GLY A 344 6.04 15.25 7.27
C GLY A 344 5.72 16.62 6.66
N SER A 345 4.68 16.76 5.83
CA SER A 345 4.30 18.05 5.23
C SER A 345 3.70 19.02 6.27
N LYS A 346 3.71 20.32 5.92
CA LYS A 346 3.25 21.43 6.79
C LYS A 346 1.81 21.88 6.48
N ILE A 347 1.03 21.06 5.77
CA ILE A 347 -0.36 21.38 5.45
C ILE A 347 -1.20 21.48 6.73
N GLU A 348 -2.18 22.38 6.70
CA GLU A 348 -3.11 22.64 7.81
C GLU A 348 -4.51 22.14 7.51
N LYS A 349 -4.92 22.19 6.23
CA LYS A 349 -6.25 21.78 5.77
C LYS A 349 -6.17 20.94 4.52
N LEU A 350 -6.98 19.88 4.47
CA LEU A 350 -7.07 18.96 3.35
C LEU A 350 -8.52 18.77 2.92
N THR A 351 -8.79 18.94 1.62
CA THR A 351 -10.07 18.62 1.00
C THR A 351 -9.86 17.47 0.02
N LEU A 352 -10.56 16.37 0.25
CA LEU A 352 -10.53 15.18 -0.59
C LEU A 352 -11.62 15.27 -1.65
N ASN A 353 -11.27 14.85 -2.88
CA ASN A 353 -12.21 14.92 -4.01
C ASN A 353 -13.32 13.85 -3.93
N SER A 354 -14.39 14.03 -4.71
CA SER A 354 -15.56 13.15 -4.73
C SER A 354 -15.33 11.78 -5.40
N GLY A 355 -14.17 11.56 -6.02
CA GLY A 355 -13.81 10.31 -6.68
C GLY A 355 -12.65 9.56 -6.05
N LEU A 356 -12.14 10.03 -4.89
CA LEU A 356 -11.02 9.40 -4.18
C LEU A 356 -11.49 8.13 -3.48
N GLU A 357 -10.82 7.01 -3.72
CA GLU A 357 -11.22 5.69 -3.22
C GLU A 357 -10.37 5.23 -2.04
N SER A 358 -9.08 5.60 -2.00
CA SER A 358 -8.14 5.07 -0.99
C SER A 358 -7.11 6.10 -0.54
N ILE A 359 -6.80 6.05 0.77
CA ILE A 359 -5.67 6.74 1.40
C ILE A 359 -4.71 5.65 1.85
N LEU A 360 -3.53 5.58 1.19
CA LEU A 360 -2.60 4.47 1.36
C LEU A 360 -1.71 4.64 2.60
N THR A 361 -0.87 3.64 2.86
CA THR A 361 -0.03 3.54 4.05
C THR A 361 0.81 4.80 4.28
N SER A 362 0.77 5.32 5.50
CA SER A 362 1.53 6.48 5.96
C SER A 362 1.36 7.75 5.12
N ALA A 363 0.27 7.87 4.34
CA ALA A 363 0.07 8.95 3.38
C ALA A 363 0.26 10.35 3.99
N PHE A 364 -0.19 10.57 5.21
CA PHE A 364 -0.08 11.83 5.97
C PHE A 364 0.71 11.67 7.28
N SER A 365 1.49 10.58 7.43
CA SER A 365 2.25 10.35 8.67
C SER A 365 3.13 11.56 9.02
N GLY A 366 3.07 12.01 10.27
CA GLY A 366 3.84 13.14 10.75
C GLY A 366 3.40 14.52 10.23
N CYS A 367 2.19 14.67 9.67
CA CYS A 367 1.61 15.97 9.29
C CYS A 367 1.13 16.72 10.54
N LYS A 368 2.06 17.18 11.36
CA LYS A 368 1.79 17.71 12.72
C LYS A 368 0.91 18.98 12.72
N ASN A 369 0.83 19.70 11.60
CA ASN A 369 0.02 20.93 11.49
C ASN A 369 -1.39 20.65 10.94
N LEU A 370 -1.67 19.45 10.42
CA LEU A 370 -2.96 19.10 9.83
C LEU A 370 -4.05 19.11 10.90
N SER A 371 -4.92 20.11 10.82
CA SER A 371 -5.98 20.34 11.80
C SER A 371 -7.37 20.02 11.29
N SER A 372 -7.55 19.94 9.95
CA SER A 372 -8.85 19.70 9.32
C SER A 372 -8.71 18.84 8.08
N VAL A 373 -9.55 17.81 7.99
CA VAL A 373 -9.70 16.94 6.81
C VAL A 373 -11.18 16.85 6.45
N SER A 374 -11.52 17.22 5.21
CA SER A 374 -12.86 17.00 4.66
C SER A 374 -12.87 15.70 3.89
N PHE A 375 -13.39 14.64 4.52
CA PHE A 375 -13.53 13.33 3.88
C PHE A 375 -14.68 13.34 2.89
N SER A 376 -14.49 12.70 1.74
CA SER A 376 -15.55 12.47 0.76
C SER A 376 -16.24 11.12 0.99
N ASP A 377 -17.47 11.01 0.48
CA ASP A 377 -18.24 9.76 0.56
C ASP A 377 -17.67 8.63 -0.30
N SER A 378 -16.75 8.92 -1.22
CA SER A 378 -16.16 7.92 -2.11
C SER A 378 -15.08 7.07 -1.47
N ILE A 379 -14.53 7.47 -0.30
CA ILE A 379 -13.45 6.76 0.37
C ILE A 379 -13.98 5.46 0.96
N ILE A 380 -13.33 4.35 0.59
CA ILE A 380 -13.66 3.00 1.02
C ILE A 380 -12.72 2.54 2.15
N SER A 381 -11.43 2.92 2.08
CA SER A 381 -10.44 2.49 3.06
C SER A 381 -9.44 3.57 3.45
N ILE A 382 -9.07 3.55 4.74
CA ILE A 382 -7.97 4.31 5.32
C ILE A 382 -6.93 3.28 5.77
N CYS A 383 -5.77 3.25 5.08
CA CYS A 383 -4.75 2.22 5.28
C CYS A 383 -3.86 2.49 6.51
N ASP A 384 -2.92 1.57 6.74
CA ASP A 384 -2.02 1.57 7.90
C ASP A 384 -1.29 2.91 8.07
N SER A 385 -1.24 3.42 9.30
CA SER A 385 -0.49 4.64 9.68
C SER A 385 -0.83 5.89 8.86
N SER A 386 -1.96 5.92 8.11
CA SER A 386 -2.24 6.98 7.12
C SER A 386 -2.20 8.39 7.71
N PHE A 387 -2.64 8.58 8.95
CA PHE A 387 -2.63 9.86 9.69
C PHE A 387 -1.87 9.74 11.02
N GLU A 388 -0.94 8.79 11.13
CA GLU A 388 -0.11 8.63 12.31
C GLU A 388 0.63 9.93 12.65
N GLU A 389 0.68 10.30 13.94
CA GLU A 389 1.28 11.54 14.43
C GLU A 389 0.71 12.86 13.85
N CYS A 390 -0.52 12.87 13.35
CA CYS A 390 -1.22 14.11 12.99
C CYS A 390 -1.74 14.82 14.25
N THR A 391 -0.82 15.35 15.04
CA THR A 391 -1.09 15.83 16.39
C THR A 391 -2.01 17.05 16.48
N SER A 392 -2.29 17.77 15.39
CA SER A 392 -3.22 18.90 15.37
C SER A 392 -4.67 18.54 15.04
N LEU A 393 -4.94 17.30 14.63
CA LEU A 393 -6.32 16.85 14.36
C LEU A 393 -7.15 16.86 15.65
N LYS A 394 -8.38 17.38 15.55
CA LYS A 394 -9.30 17.49 16.70
C LYS A 394 -10.61 16.74 16.50
N ASN A 395 -11.27 16.97 15.39
CA ASN A 395 -12.58 16.36 15.10
C ASN A 395 -12.57 15.84 13.67
N LEU A 396 -13.05 14.62 13.49
CA LEU A 396 -13.17 13.98 12.18
C LEU A 396 -14.57 13.44 11.98
N LYS A 397 -15.08 13.62 10.77
CA LYS A 397 -16.29 12.95 10.29
C LYS A 397 -15.92 12.22 9.01
N PHE A 398 -16.07 10.91 9.01
CA PHE A 398 -15.79 10.10 7.82
C PHE A 398 -16.95 10.11 6.84
N GLY A 399 -16.66 9.85 5.56
CA GLY A 399 -17.66 9.67 4.52
C GLY A 399 -18.49 8.41 4.73
N LYS A 400 -19.70 8.40 4.19
CA LYS A 400 -20.68 7.32 4.44
C LYS A 400 -20.28 5.95 3.88
N ASN A 401 -19.41 5.90 2.87
CA ASN A 401 -19.00 4.64 2.23
C ASN A 401 -17.69 4.06 2.80
N LEU A 402 -17.15 4.65 3.87
CA LEU A 402 -15.97 4.10 4.52
C LEU A 402 -16.29 2.73 5.12
N GLU A 403 -15.52 1.72 4.73
CA GLU A 403 -15.69 0.33 5.19
C GLU A 403 -14.58 -0.12 6.14
N PHE A 404 -13.34 0.42 5.99
CA PHE A 404 -12.18 -0.08 6.72
C PHE A 404 -11.29 1.03 7.27
N ILE A 405 -10.91 0.90 8.55
CA ILE A 405 -9.89 1.72 9.22
C ILE A 405 -8.80 0.77 9.72
N SER A 406 -7.62 0.85 9.10
CA SER A 406 -6.51 -0.08 9.34
C SER A 406 -5.67 0.27 10.56
N TYR A 407 -4.64 -0.55 10.83
CA TYR A 407 -3.75 -0.42 11.99
C TYR A 407 -3.05 0.94 12.02
N TYR A 408 -2.94 1.52 13.21
CA TYR A 408 -2.27 2.80 13.45
C TYR A 408 -2.79 3.97 12.60
N ALA A 409 -3.95 3.85 11.93
CA ALA A 409 -4.43 4.86 10.99
C ALA A 409 -4.41 6.28 11.56
N PHE A 410 -4.71 6.44 12.86
CA PHE A 410 -4.69 7.70 13.61
C PHE A 410 -3.87 7.59 14.91
N TYR A 411 -2.87 6.69 14.94
CA TYR A 411 -2.02 6.50 16.11
C TYR A 411 -1.27 7.80 16.48
N ASN A 412 -1.17 8.09 17.79
CA ASN A 412 -0.55 9.33 18.29
C ASN A 412 -1.20 10.65 17.80
N CYS A 413 -2.45 10.65 17.36
CA CYS A 413 -3.21 11.89 17.16
C CYS A 413 -3.67 12.44 18.51
N GLN A 414 -2.72 12.94 19.31
CA GLN A 414 -2.91 13.21 20.74
C GLN A 414 -3.97 14.25 21.07
N ASN A 415 -4.30 15.16 20.14
CA ASN A 415 -5.35 16.17 20.31
C ASN A 415 -6.68 15.77 19.68
N LEU A 416 -6.83 14.54 19.19
CA LEU A 416 -8.06 14.04 18.60
C LEU A 416 -9.11 13.82 19.70
N GLN A 417 -10.17 14.64 19.65
CA GLN A 417 -11.23 14.68 20.65
C GLN A 417 -12.48 13.92 20.21
N SER A 418 -12.76 13.90 18.92
CA SER A 418 -14.00 13.32 18.41
C SER A 418 -13.82 12.73 17.01
N VAL A 419 -14.38 11.55 16.81
CA VAL A 419 -14.55 10.95 15.46
C VAL A 419 -16.00 10.51 15.29
N THR A 420 -16.57 10.79 14.11
CA THR A 420 -17.89 10.26 13.72
C THR A 420 -17.69 9.16 12.68
N ILE A 421 -18.13 7.96 13.00
CA ILE A 421 -17.94 6.75 12.21
C ILE A 421 -19.30 6.26 11.73
N GLY A 422 -19.45 6.13 10.41
CA GLY A 422 -20.69 5.66 9.78
C GLY A 422 -20.95 4.16 10.01
N GLU A 423 -22.19 3.74 9.79
CA GLU A 423 -22.65 2.36 9.97
C GLU A 423 -22.07 1.36 8.96
N ASN A 424 -21.56 1.83 7.81
CA ASN A 424 -20.97 0.99 6.77
C ASN A 424 -19.55 0.50 7.12
N VAL A 425 -18.95 0.99 8.22
CA VAL A 425 -17.62 0.53 8.65
C VAL A 425 -17.72 -0.91 9.16
N LYS A 426 -17.06 -1.83 8.44
CA LYS A 426 -17.04 -3.27 8.68
C LYS A 426 -15.97 -3.66 9.71
N ALA A 427 -14.80 -2.97 9.67
CA ALA A 427 -13.70 -3.26 10.60
C ALA A 427 -12.90 -2.00 10.97
N ILE A 428 -12.50 -1.96 12.24
CA ILE A 428 -11.57 -0.98 12.81
C ILE A 428 -10.49 -1.79 13.54
N CYS A 429 -9.23 -1.68 13.10
CA CYS A 429 -8.14 -2.42 13.70
C CYS A 429 -7.77 -1.92 15.10
N CYS A 430 -7.24 -2.81 15.94
CA CYS A 430 -7.05 -2.61 17.38
C CYS A 430 -6.31 -1.31 17.76
N ASP A 431 -5.24 -0.97 17.07
CA ASP A 431 -4.40 0.20 17.38
C ASP A 431 -4.71 1.43 16.51
N SER A 432 -5.86 1.44 15.78
CA SER A 432 -6.20 2.52 14.84
C SER A 432 -6.16 3.91 15.48
N PHE A 433 -6.59 4.03 16.72
CA PHE A 433 -6.62 5.28 17.49
C PHE A 433 -5.73 5.24 18.75
N GLY A 434 -4.71 4.37 18.76
CA GLY A 434 -3.80 4.25 19.90
C GLY A 434 -3.19 5.59 20.29
N ASN A 435 -3.07 5.84 21.60
CA ASN A 435 -2.59 7.11 22.18
C ASN A 435 -3.46 8.37 21.87
N CYS A 436 -4.73 8.20 21.49
CA CYS A 436 -5.74 9.26 21.40
C CYS A 436 -6.54 9.34 22.71
N ASN A 437 -5.91 9.78 23.81
CA ASN A 437 -6.43 9.61 25.16
C ASN A 437 -7.74 10.38 25.47
N ALA A 438 -8.05 11.43 24.72
CA ALA A 438 -9.26 12.25 24.91
C ALA A 438 -10.38 11.91 23.93
N LEU A 439 -10.22 10.85 23.13
CA LEU A 439 -11.11 10.53 22.02
C LEU A 439 -12.49 10.07 22.51
N VAL A 440 -13.50 10.65 21.88
CA VAL A 440 -14.90 10.19 21.91
C VAL A 440 -15.26 9.67 20.52
N ILE A 441 -15.77 8.46 20.46
CA ILE A 441 -16.25 7.85 19.22
C ILE A 441 -17.75 8.06 19.12
N ASN A 442 -18.21 8.68 18.03
CA ASN A 442 -19.62 8.87 17.74
C ASN A 442 -20.02 7.89 16.63
N GLY A 443 -21.13 7.20 16.81
CA GLY A 443 -21.61 6.21 15.85
C GLY A 443 -23.02 5.72 16.18
N LYS A 444 -23.52 4.80 15.35
CA LYS A 444 -24.81 4.17 15.54
C LYS A 444 -24.72 3.08 16.62
N ILE A 445 -25.77 2.94 17.43
CA ILE A 445 -25.90 1.80 18.38
C ILE A 445 -25.91 0.48 17.60
N GLY A 446 -25.20 -0.54 18.09
CA GLY A 446 -25.03 -1.84 17.40
C GLY A 446 -23.99 -1.86 16.30
N SER A 447 -23.35 -0.71 15.98
CA SER A 447 -22.33 -0.62 14.93
C SER A 447 -20.96 -1.14 15.37
N THR A 448 -20.08 -1.32 14.37
CA THR A 448 -18.64 -1.61 14.59
C THR A 448 -17.98 -0.52 15.44
N ALA A 449 -18.39 0.74 15.30
CA ALA A 449 -17.87 1.86 16.08
C ALA A 449 -18.15 1.68 17.59
N GLU A 450 -19.37 1.29 17.96
CA GLU A 450 -19.73 1.04 19.36
C GLU A 450 -18.96 -0.17 19.92
N THR A 451 -18.92 -1.27 19.16
CA THR A 451 -18.19 -2.47 19.54
C THR A 451 -16.71 -2.18 19.79
N PHE A 452 -16.07 -1.45 18.88
CA PHE A 452 -14.68 -1.02 19.00
C PHE A 452 -14.47 -0.12 20.23
N ALA A 453 -15.32 0.90 20.41
CA ALA A 453 -15.21 1.83 21.54
C ALA A 453 -15.28 1.08 22.90
N LYS A 454 -16.28 0.20 23.06
CA LYS A 454 -16.44 -0.63 24.27
C LYS A 454 -15.24 -1.54 24.50
N LYS A 455 -14.77 -2.21 23.45
CA LYS A 455 -13.67 -3.18 23.53
C LYS A 455 -12.35 -2.54 23.96
N TYR A 456 -12.04 -1.34 23.43
CA TYR A 456 -10.76 -0.66 23.67
C TYR A 456 -10.86 0.51 24.68
N GLY A 457 -11.99 0.65 25.37
CA GLY A 457 -12.15 1.59 26.47
C GLY A 457 -12.32 3.05 26.06
N TYR A 458 -12.73 3.33 24.83
CA TYR A 458 -13.09 4.70 24.38
C TYR A 458 -14.49 5.07 24.84
N LYS A 459 -14.71 6.37 25.09
CA LYS A 459 -16.05 6.92 25.27
C LYS A 459 -16.83 6.78 23.97
N PHE A 460 -18.06 6.30 24.06
CA PHE A 460 -18.97 6.20 22.92
C PHE A 460 -20.18 7.13 23.13
N ASN A 461 -20.48 7.90 22.08
CA ASN A 461 -21.73 8.65 21.99
C ASN A 461 -22.53 8.08 20.81
N SER A 462 -23.79 7.77 21.07
CA SER A 462 -24.70 7.43 19.98
C SER A 462 -24.91 8.64 19.07
N SER A 463 -24.75 8.43 17.77
CA SER A 463 -25.17 9.40 16.76
C SER A 463 -26.65 9.22 16.39
N GLU A 464 -27.26 8.18 16.92
CA GLU A 464 -28.72 8.06 16.87
C GLU A 464 -29.33 9.06 17.84
N THR A 465 -30.41 9.62 17.42
CA THR A 465 -31.28 10.44 18.23
C THR A 465 -31.54 9.70 19.55
N THR A 466 -31.34 10.40 20.64
CA THR A 466 -31.66 9.86 21.97
C THR A 466 -33.18 9.74 22.18
N ARG A 467 -33.95 10.17 21.19
CA ARG A 467 -35.41 10.10 21.25
C ARG A 467 -35.89 8.68 21.03
N LEU A 468 -36.61 8.21 22.00
CA LEU A 468 -37.25 6.88 21.90
C LEU A 468 -38.31 6.92 20.81
N LYS A 469 -38.40 5.85 20.02
CA LYS A 469 -39.48 5.74 19.04
C LYS A 469 -40.82 5.82 19.79
N GLY A 470 -41.68 6.74 19.40
CA GLY A 470 -42.91 7.05 20.14
C GLY A 470 -42.81 8.19 21.18
N ASP A 471 -41.61 8.75 21.48
CA ASP A 471 -41.40 9.94 22.30
C ASP A 471 -41.42 11.19 21.41
N VAL A 472 -42.62 11.62 21.08
CA VAL A 472 -42.87 12.68 20.08
C VAL A 472 -42.56 14.08 20.64
N ASP A 473 -42.83 14.32 21.90
CA ASP A 473 -42.56 15.59 22.57
C ASP A 473 -41.14 15.74 23.13
N ASN A 474 -40.30 14.69 22.97
CA ASN A 474 -38.91 14.65 23.39
C ASN A 474 -38.66 14.86 24.88
N ASN A 475 -39.56 14.37 25.71
CA ASN A 475 -39.44 14.48 27.17
C ASN A 475 -38.78 13.22 27.81
N GLY A 476 -38.44 12.19 27.03
CA GLY A 476 -37.83 10.93 27.46
C GLY A 476 -38.83 9.91 27.98
N ILE A 477 -40.14 10.13 27.90
CA ILE A 477 -41.20 9.28 28.44
C ILE A 477 -42.28 9.05 27.41
N ILE A 478 -42.44 7.85 26.91
CA ILE A 478 -43.55 7.55 25.99
C ILE A 478 -44.87 7.45 26.77
N ASN A 479 -45.78 8.39 26.48
CA ASN A 479 -47.04 8.49 27.19
C ASN A 479 -48.18 9.00 26.29
N VAL A 480 -49.34 9.31 26.85
CA VAL A 480 -50.53 9.74 26.10
C VAL A 480 -50.36 11.08 25.39
N VAL A 481 -49.42 11.93 25.85
CA VAL A 481 -49.14 13.24 25.21
C VAL A 481 -48.56 13.02 23.82
N ASP A 482 -47.64 12.06 23.68
CA ASP A 482 -47.04 11.73 22.39
C ASP A 482 -48.06 11.26 21.35
N ALA A 483 -48.96 10.37 21.76
CA ALA A 483 -50.07 9.96 20.92
C ALA A 483 -50.98 11.14 20.54
N THR A 484 -51.18 12.06 21.46
CA THR A 484 -51.99 13.27 21.25
C THR A 484 -51.29 14.22 20.26
N ASP A 485 -49.96 14.34 20.31
CA ASP A 485 -49.21 15.20 19.40
C ASP A 485 -49.21 14.66 17.96
N ILE A 486 -49.17 13.34 17.77
CA ILE A 486 -49.46 12.75 16.45
C ILE A 486 -50.87 13.05 15.98
N GLN A 487 -51.88 12.92 16.87
CA GLN A 487 -53.28 13.23 16.52
C GLN A 487 -53.45 14.68 16.12
N LYS A 488 -52.84 15.63 16.86
CA LYS A 488 -52.85 17.08 16.52
C LYS A 488 -52.18 17.32 15.15
N TYR A 489 -51.03 16.69 14.91
CA TYR A 489 -50.36 16.78 13.60
C TYR A 489 -51.25 16.28 12.45
N VAL A 490 -51.90 15.13 12.60
CA VAL A 490 -52.79 14.53 11.58
C VAL A 490 -53.95 15.45 11.23
N VAL A 491 -54.49 16.18 12.20
CA VAL A 491 -55.57 17.16 11.97
C VAL A 491 -55.06 18.57 11.69
N ASN A 492 -53.73 18.70 11.44
CA ASN A 492 -53.07 19.94 11.06
C ASN A 492 -53.20 21.11 12.07
N LEU A 493 -53.21 20.77 13.36
CA LEU A 493 -53.16 21.77 14.44
C LEU A 493 -51.72 22.27 14.64
N THR A 494 -51.61 23.48 15.22
CA THR A 494 -50.34 24.10 15.62
C THR A 494 -50.39 24.44 17.11
N ASP A 495 -49.20 24.63 17.71
CA ASP A 495 -49.06 25.16 19.06
C ASP A 495 -49.49 26.68 19.14
N GLU A 496 -49.40 27.26 20.32
CA GLU A 496 -49.73 28.67 20.58
C GLU A 496 -48.82 29.66 19.82
N ASN A 497 -47.66 29.19 19.32
CA ASN A 497 -46.69 29.98 18.55
C ASN A 497 -46.84 29.73 17.04
N GLY A 498 -47.75 28.88 16.60
CA GLY A 498 -47.98 28.52 15.20
C GLY A 498 -47.05 27.42 14.67
N ASN A 499 -46.28 26.74 15.52
CA ASN A 499 -45.43 25.63 15.10
C ASN A 499 -46.23 24.34 14.99
N LYS A 500 -45.86 23.48 14.05
CA LYS A 500 -46.40 22.13 13.95
C LYS A 500 -45.82 21.22 15.05
N PHE A 501 -46.60 20.31 15.57
CA PHE A 501 -46.19 19.33 16.59
C PHE A 501 -45.15 18.32 16.07
N ILE A 502 -45.07 18.12 14.75
CA ILE A 502 -44.08 17.26 14.07
C ILE A 502 -43.55 18.02 12.86
N ASP A 503 -42.25 18.25 12.80
CA ASP A 503 -41.58 18.80 11.61
C ASP A 503 -41.18 17.67 10.66
N VAL A 504 -41.93 17.50 9.58
CA VAL A 504 -41.65 16.47 8.55
C VAL A 504 -40.35 16.68 7.75
N ASN A 505 -39.71 17.86 7.88
CA ASN A 505 -38.39 18.12 7.34
C ASN A 505 -37.27 17.71 8.30
N ASN A 506 -37.61 17.42 9.55
CA ASN A 506 -36.69 16.86 10.53
C ASN A 506 -36.82 15.34 10.53
N ALA A 507 -35.79 14.65 10.07
CA ALA A 507 -35.76 13.17 9.99
C ALA A 507 -35.98 12.50 11.36
N GLU A 508 -35.63 13.19 12.46
CA GLU A 508 -35.79 12.70 13.82
C GLU A 508 -37.25 12.74 14.26
N ASP A 509 -37.95 13.85 14.00
CA ASP A 509 -39.37 13.96 14.27
C ASP A 509 -40.17 12.92 13.49
N VAL A 510 -39.82 12.71 12.21
CA VAL A 510 -40.42 11.65 11.37
C VAL A 510 -40.18 10.29 11.99
N TYR A 511 -38.93 9.97 12.39
CA TYR A 511 -38.57 8.66 12.95
C TYR A 511 -39.36 8.31 14.22
N VAL A 512 -39.50 9.27 15.15
CA VAL A 512 -40.20 9.00 16.42
C VAL A 512 -41.72 8.95 16.24
N ALA A 513 -42.26 9.66 15.27
CA ALA A 513 -43.69 9.76 15.03
C ALA A 513 -44.23 8.66 14.10
N ASP A 514 -43.45 8.18 13.12
CA ASP A 514 -43.77 7.02 12.28
C ASP A 514 -43.45 5.72 13.04
N VAL A 515 -44.33 5.39 13.97
CA VAL A 515 -44.11 4.33 14.96
C VAL A 515 -44.15 2.95 14.32
N ASN A 516 -44.97 2.73 13.29
CA ASN A 516 -45.09 1.48 12.58
C ASN A 516 -44.06 1.32 11.45
N GLY A 517 -43.33 2.39 11.08
CA GLY A 517 -42.28 2.40 10.05
C GLY A 517 -42.79 2.27 8.62
N ASP A 518 -44.05 2.63 8.34
CA ASP A 518 -44.66 2.56 7.01
C ASP A 518 -44.40 3.81 6.14
N GLY A 519 -43.72 4.81 6.67
CA GLY A 519 -43.39 6.08 6.01
C GLY A 519 -44.53 7.11 6.04
N ILE A 520 -45.65 6.87 6.77
CA ILE A 520 -46.80 7.74 6.82
C ILE A 520 -47.21 8.01 8.27
N ILE A 521 -46.99 9.21 8.77
CA ILE A 521 -47.44 9.61 10.12
C ILE A 521 -48.94 9.80 10.11
N ASN A 522 -49.67 8.95 10.84
CA ASN A 522 -51.13 8.95 10.86
C ASN A 522 -51.72 8.44 12.21
N VAL A 523 -53.02 8.22 12.27
CA VAL A 523 -53.71 7.76 13.50
C VAL A 523 -53.33 6.34 13.91
N VAL A 524 -52.74 5.53 13.01
CA VAL A 524 -52.27 4.19 13.34
C VAL A 524 -51.09 4.27 14.29
N ASP A 525 -50.17 5.22 14.08
CA ASP A 525 -49.01 5.46 14.93
C ASP A 525 -49.42 5.88 16.32
N ALA A 526 -50.34 6.85 16.42
CA ALA A 526 -50.92 7.25 17.69
C ALA A 526 -51.59 6.08 18.44
N THR A 527 -52.28 5.22 17.69
CA THR A 527 -52.93 4.02 18.25
C THR A 527 -51.90 3.00 18.77
N LEU A 528 -50.75 2.86 18.09
CA LEU A 528 -49.67 1.97 18.55
C LEU A 528 -49.06 2.48 19.87
N ILE A 529 -48.81 3.80 20.00
CA ILE A 529 -48.35 4.38 21.26
C ILE A 529 -49.36 4.11 22.38
N GLN A 530 -50.66 4.32 22.12
CA GLN A 530 -51.71 4.03 23.10
C GLN A 530 -51.74 2.56 23.52
N LYS A 531 -51.58 1.62 22.57
CA LYS A 531 -51.47 0.19 22.87
C LYS A 531 -50.22 -0.15 23.69
N TYR A 532 -49.10 0.49 23.40
CA TYR A 532 -47.84 0.33 24.16
C TYR A 532 -48.00 0.78 25.61
N ILE A 533 -48.59 1.95 25.83
CA ILE A 533 -48.81 2.50 27.17
C ILE A 533 -49.66 1.56 28.04
N VAL A 534 -50.69 0.93 27.46
CA VAL A 534 -51.57 -0.01 28.16
C VAL A 534 -51.06 -1.45 28.08
N ARG A 535 -49.81 -1.67 27.62
CA ARG A 535 -49.13 -2.97 27.53
C ARG A 535 -49.84 -4.01 26.64
N LEU A 536 -50.52 -3.56 25.59
CA LEU A 536 -51.07 -4.47 24.58
C LEU A 536 -50.07 -4.83 23.46
N VAL A 537 -48.96 -4.10 23.38
CA VAL A 537 -47.79 -4.39 22.57
C VAL A 537 -46.54 -4.25 23.43
N GLU A 538 -45.48 -5.04 23.18
CA GLU A 538 -44.27 -5.07 23.99
C GLU A 538 -43.23 -4.04 23.56
N SER A 539 -43.29 -3.57 22.31
CA SER A 539 -42.36 -2.58 21.71
C SER A 539 -43.05 -1.71 20.67
N LEU A 540 -42.46 -0.56 20.37
CA LEU A 540 -42.89 0.36 19.31
C LEU A 540 -41.94 0.31 18.11
#